data_939d7a2d958e920eb1dea6256dd9b095
#
_entry.id   939d7a2d958e920eb1dea6256dd9b095
#
_cell.length_a   1.000
_cell.length_b   1.000
_cell.length_c   1.000
_cell.angle_alpha   90.00
_cell.angle_beta   90.00
_cell.angle_gamma   90.00
#
_symmetry.space_group_name_H-M   'P 1'
#
loop_
_entity.id
_entity.type
_entity.pdbx_description
1 polymer ?
#
loop_
_entity_poly.entity_id
_entity_poly.type
_entity_poly.pdbx_seq_one_letter_code
_entity_poly.pdbx_strand_id
1 'polypeptide(L)'
;MKSMFTLKNVQRALLAAGMVAASTGAFATVITATFQVQATVNKQCTVSAVNLTFPAVDPVNTQTDGSTTVTVNCTKNTTYTVGLTSGTTTGATIAQRLMASGTDLMNYNLYSDAGHSSIWGNSAGSWVSGTGAGMGTPQALTVYGQVAGGQTNLAAATYTEAAITVNVTF
;
A
#
# COMPACT_ATOMS: atom_id res chain seq x y z
N MET A 1 -61.71 53.70 -18.53
CA MET A 1 -62.22 55.08 -18.53
C MET A 1 -61.01 55.95 -18.52
N LYS A 2 -60.60 56.54 -19.70
CA LYS A 2 -60.86 57.95 -20.08
C LYS A 2 -60.40 58.86 -18.94
N SER A 3 -59.48 59.80 -19.08
CA SER A 3 -59.32 60.87 -20.03
C SER A 3 -58.03 61.62 -19.64
N MET A 4 -57.10 61.86 -20.51
CA MET A 4 -56.99 63.05 -21.41
C MET A 4 -56.51 64.33 -20.78
N PHE A 5 -55.39 64.85 -21.33
CA PHE A 5 -54.98 66.22 -21.67
C PHE A 5 -54.79 67.23 -20.55
N THR A 6 -53.72 68.02 -20.54
CA THR A 6 -53.49 69.15 -21.43
C THR A 6 -52.04 69.67 -21.40
N LEU A 7 -51.54 70.02 -22.57
CA LEU A 7 -50.40 70.87 -22.85
C LEU A 7 -50.73 72.34 -22.48
N LYS A 8 -49.75 73.13 -22.06
CA LYS A 8 -49.46 74.48 -22.43
C LYS A 8 -48.46 75.10 -21.47
N ASN A 9 -47.45 75.73 -21.76
CA ASN A 9 -46.83 76.61 -22.68
C ASN A 9 -45.44 77.01 -22.11
N VAL A 10 -44.43 76.88 -22.88
CA VAL A 10 -43.54 77.94 -23.39
C VAL A 10 -43.19 79.02 -22.44
N GLN A 11 -41.92 79.14 -22.01
CA GLN A 11 -41.16 80.38 -22.16
C GLN A 11 -39.63 80.09 -22.11
N ARG A 12 -38.99 80.72 -23.07
CA ARG A 12 -37.56 80.79 -23.30
C ARG A 12 -36.84 81.49 -22.17
N ALA A 13 -35.72 80.90 -21.70
CA ALA A 13 -34.59 81.70 -21.21
C ALA A 13 -33.32 80.93 -21.53
N LEU A 14 -32.53 81.45 -22.43
CA LEU A 14 -31.13 81.13 -22.63
C LEU A 14 -30.37 81.53 -21.38
N LEU A 15 -29.60 80.64 -20.83
CA LEU A 15 -28.35 80.97 -20.09
C LEU A 15 -27.34 79.84 -20.28
N ALA A 16 -26.26 80.23 -20.92
CA ALA A 16 -25.05 79.44 -21.06
C ALA A 16 -24.47 79.12 -19.68
N ALA A 17 -24.02 77.92 -19.44
CA ALA A 17 -22.85 77.67 -18.64
C ALA A 17 -22.60 76.20 -18.41
N GLY A 18 -21.45 75.72 -18.77
CA GLY A 18 -20.72 74.71 -18.08
C GLY A 18 -21.13 73.25 -18.39
N MET A 19 -20.58 72.67 -19.46
CA MET A 19 -20.39 71.24 -19.51
C MET A 19 -19.46 70.83 -18.38
N VAL A 20 -20.03 70.40 -17.28
CA VAL A 20 -19.31 69.52 -16.34
C VAL A 20 -19.46 68.09 -16.91
N ALA A 21 -18.44 67.65 -17.58
CA ALA A 21 -18.32 66.20 -17.90
C ALA A 21 -18.21 65.44 -16.57
N ALA A 22 -19.34 64.98 -16.08
CA ALA A 22 -19.34 64.00 -15.03
C ALA A 22 -18.77 62.74 -15.62
N SER A 23 -17.49 62.48 -15.42
CA SER A 23 -16.88 61.17 -15.65
C SER A 23 -17.52 60.17 -14.66
N THR A 24 -18.54 59.48 -15.11
CA THR A 24 -19.04 58.28 -14.40
C THR A 24 -17.94 57.24 -14.42
N GLY A 25 -17.12 57.23 -13.37
CA GLY A 25 -16.19 56.13 -13.15
C GLY A 25 -16.96 54.83 -13.12
N ALA A 26 -16.77 54.00 -14.14
CA ALA A 26 -17.29 52.67 -14.12
C ALA A 26 -16.55 51.89 -13.02
N PHE A 27 -17.17 51.74 -11.87
CA PHE A 27 -16.67 50.86 -10.83
C PHE A 27 -16.83 49.40 -11.32
N ALA A 28 -15.71 48.73 -11.60
CA ALA A 28 -15.72 47.34 -11.90
C ALA A 28 -16.19 46.58 -10.63
N THR A 29 -17.39 46.00 -10.71
CA THR A 29 -17.89 45.14 -9.63
C THR A 29 -17.35 43.76 -9.83
N VAL A 30 -16.53 43.27 -8.90
CA VAL A 30 -16.06 41.89 -8.89
C VAL A 30 -17.13 41.03 -8.21
N ILE A 31 -17.67 40.08 -8.95
CA ILE A 31 -18.58 39.05 -8.40
C ILE A 31 -17.77 37.78 -8.21
N THR A 32 -17.77 37.25 -6.99
CA THR A 32 -17.05 36.04 -6.64
C THR A 32 -18.03 34.90 -6.26
N ALA A 33 -17.70 33.70 -6.65
CA ALA A 33 -18.37 32.49 -6.20
C ALA A 33 -17.31 31.48 -5.75
N THR A 34 -17.65 30.62 -4.81
CA THR A 34 -16.78 29.53 -4.31
C THR A 34 -17.42 28.20 -4.62
N PHE A 35 -16.60 27.19 -4.89
CA PHE A 35 -17.05 25.81 -5.00
C PHE A 35 -16.09 24.91 -4.23
N GLN A 36 -16.60 23.75 -3.77
CA GLN A 36 -15.80 22.76 -3.06
C GLN A 36 -15.21 21.78 -4.08
N VAL A 37 -13.93 21.45 -3.89
CA VAL A 37 -13.27 20.35 -4.60
C VAL A 37 -12.95 19.26 -3.58
N GLN A 38 -13.36 18.03 -3.87
CA GLN A 38 -13.14 16.88 -2.99
C GLN A 38 -12.65 15.70 -3.81
N ALA A 39 -11.68 14.95 -3.24
CA ALA A 39 -11.22 13.67 -3.76
C ALA A 39 -11.05 12.69 -2.60
N THR A 40 -11.32 11.40 -2.87
CA THR A 40 -11.14 10.33 -1.89
C THR A 40 -10.06 9.38 -2.39
N VAL A 41 -9.09 9.07 -1.53
CA VAL A 41 -8.06 8.05 -1.79
C VAL A 41 -8.44 6.78 -1.04
N ASN A 42 -8.65 5.70 -1.77
CA ASN A 42 -8.93 4.39 -1.17
C ASN A 42 -7.65 3.73 -0.68
N LYS A 43 -7.78 2.85 0.32
CA LYS A 43 -6.68 1.99 0.75
C LYS A 43 -6.30 1.06 -0.38
N GLN A 44 -5.00 0.87 -0.57
CA GLN A 44 -4.44 -0.04 -1.57
C GLN A 44 -3.09 -0.56 -1.08
N CYS A 45 -2.83 -1.85 -1.33
CA CYS A 45 -1.53 -2.47 -1.09
C CYS A 45 -1.11 -3.32 -2.29
N THR A 46 0.19 -3.40 -2.51
CA THR A 46 0.84 -4.35 -3.41
C THR A 46 1.91 -5.11 -2.65
N VAL A 47 2.19 -6.34 -3.07
CA VAL A 47 3.22 -7.19 -2.47
C VAL A 47 4.03 -7.88 -3.56
N SER A 48 5.32 -8.04 -3.30
CA SER A 48 6.22 -8.89 -4.09
C SER A 48 7.16 -9.64 -3.16
N ALA A 49 7.65 -10.78 -3.61
CA ALA A 49 8.60 -11.60 -2.86
C ALA A 49 9.73 -12.08 -3.78
N VAL A 50 10.90 -12.22 -3.21
CA VAL A 50 12.07 -12.80 -3.86
C VAL A 50 12.21 -14.24 -3.37
N ASN A 51 12.63 -15.17 -4.24
CA ASN A 51 12.85 -16.56 -3.86
C ASN A 51 13.92 -16.66 -2.77
N LEU A 52 13.68 -17.57 -1.82
CA LEU A 52 14.69 -17.98 -0.85
C LEU A 52 15.45 -19.18 -1.40
N THR A 53 16.77 -19.06 -1.45
CA THR A 53 17.66 -20.18 -1.77
C THR A 53 18.62 -20.38 -0.60
N PHE A 54 18.63 -21.56 -0.03
CA PHE A 54 19.61 -21.95 0.98
C PHE A 54 20.95 -22.29 0.30
N PRO A 55 22.09 -22.01 0.95
CA PRO A 55 23.37 -22.57 0.53
C PRO A 55 23.33 -24.12 0.65
N ALA A 56 24.42 -24.79 0.26
CA ALA A 56 24.50 -26.24 0.42
C ALA A 56 24.25 -26.66 1.88
N VAL A 57 23.29 -27.56 2.06
CA VAL A 57 22.86 -28.00 3.38
C VAL A 57 23.68 -29.22 3.81
N ASP A 58 24.25 -29.16 5.03
CA ASP A 58 24.78 -30.33 5.72
C ASP A 58 23.64 -31.00 6.53
N PRO A 59 23.09 -32.14 6.10
CA PRO A 59 21.95 -32.71 6.76
C PRO A 59 22.28 -33.32 8.13
N VAL A 60 23.57 -33.52 8.46
CA VAL A 60 23.99 -34.27 9.64
C VAL A 60 24.23 -33.35 10.85
N ASN A 61 25.00 -32.30 10.68
CA ASN A 61 25.63 -31.64 11.85
C ASN A 61 25.15 -30.22 12.14
N THR A 62 24.84 -29.44 11.11
CA THR A 62 24.58 -27.99 11.32
C THR A 62 23.28 -27.55 10.69
N GLN A 63 22.66 -26.58 11.34
CA GLN A 63 21.57 -25.82 10.71
C GLN A 63 22.15 -24.99 9.56
N THR A 64 21.33 -24.75 8.56
CA THR A 64 21.68 -23.89 7.42
C THR A 64 20.69 -22.74 7.32
N ASP A 65 21.21 -21.54 7.38
CA ASP A 65 20.41 -20.31 7.34
C ASP A 65 20.42 -19.70 5.96
N GLY A 66 19.34 -19.00 5.63
CA GLY A 66 19.16 -18.21 4.43
C GLY A 66 18.21 -17.06 4.70
N SER A 67 18.20 -16.08 3.84
CA SER A 67 17.24 -14.98 3.96
C SER A 67 16.76 -14.51 2.60
N THR A 68 15.56 -13.92 2.59
CA THR A 68 14.99 -13.28 1.42
C THR A 68 14.15 -12.08 1.84
N THR A 69 13.53 -11.41 0.87
CA THR A 69 12.77 -10.18 1.11
C THR A 69 11.36 -10.31 0.55
N VAL A 70 10.40 -9.93 1.36
CA VAL A 70 9.03 -9.58 0.97
C VAL A 70 8.93 -8.07 0.97
N THR A 71 8.47 -7.48 -0.13
CA THR A 71 8.29 -6.04 -0.25
C THR A 71 6.80 -5.72 -0.26
N VAL A 72 6.36 -4.87 0.65
CA VAL A 72 4.99 -4.37 0.75
C VAL A 72 4.97 -2.89 0.43
N ASN A 73 3.99 -2.46 -0.37
CA ASN A 73 3.81 -1.07 -0.72
C ASN A 73 2.34 -0.71 -0.58
N CYS A 74 2.00 0.09 0.45
CA CYS A 74 0.63 0.46 0.77
C CYS A 74 0.45 1.98 0.77
N THR A 75 -0.78 2.44 0.51
CA THR A 75 -1.16 3.85 0.71
C THR A 75 -0.81 4.31 2.11
N LYS A 76 -0.39 5.56 2.23
CA LYS A 76 0.09 6.14 3.49
C LYS A 76 -0.93 5.97 4.61
N ASN A 77 -0.44 5.61 5.80
CA ASN A 77 -1.23 5.36 7.01
C ASN A 77 -2.20 4.16 6.91
N THR A 78 -2.08 3.31 5.89
CA THR A 78 -2.81 2.04 5.84
C THR A 78 -2.11 1.03 6.73
N THR A 79 -2.76 0.57 7.79
CA THR A 79 -2.27 -0.55 8.60
C THR A 79 -2.44 -1.85 7.81
N TYR A 80 -1.45 -2.73 7.90
CA TYR A 80 -1.49 -4.03 7.24
C TYR A 80 -0.85 -5.11 8.10
N THR A 81 -1.19 -6.36 7.80
CA THR A 81 -0.50 -7.54 8.32
C THR A 81 -0.02 -8.40 7.17
N VAL A 82 1.14 -9.04 7.34
CA VAL A 82 1.75 -9.92 6.36
C VAL A 82 1.91 -11.31 6.98
N GLY A 83 1.26 -12.29 6.40
CA GLY A 83 1.34 -13.68 6.80
C GLY A 83 1.98 -14.55 5.71
N LEU A 84 2.66 -15.63 6.13
CA LEU A 84 3.25 -16.65 5.26
C LEU A 84 2.56 -17.99 5.49
N THR A 85 2.13 -18.68 4.41
CA THR A 85 1.54 -20.00 4.51
C THR A 85 2.57 -21.07 4.87
N SER A 86 2.09 -22.29 5.15
CA SER A 86 2.96 -23.47 5.39
C SER A 86 3.67 -23.96 4.14
N GLY A 87 3.23 -23.54 2.97
CA GLY A 87 3.66 -24.10 1.69
C GLY A 87 2.64 -25.07 1.12
N THR A 88 3.02 -25.72 0.03
CA THR A 88 2.18 -26.65 -0.74
C THR A 88 2.61 -28.10 -0.56
N THR A 89 3.78 -28.38 0.02
CA THR A 89 4.26 -29.73 0.29
C THR A 89 3.34 -30.44 1.28
N THR A 90 2.87 -31.64 0.93
CA THR A 90 1.94 -32.41 1.75
C THR A 90 2.52 -32.69 3.13
N GLY A 91 1.74 -32.43 4.17
CA GLY A 91 2.14 -32.58 5.58
C GLY A 91 2.82 -31.36 6.18
N ALA A 92 3.13 -30.33 5.39
CA ALA A 92 3.70 -29.08 5.91
C ALA A 92 2.70 -28.34 6.81
N THR A 93 3.21 -27.80 7.89
CA THR A 93 2.49 -26.92 8.82
C THR A 93 3.27 -25.61 9.02
N ILE A 94 2.66 -24.60 9.65
CA ILE A 94 3.38 -23.38 10.01
C ILE A 94 4.53 -23.67 10.99
N ALA A 95 4.32 -24.59 11.93
CA ALA A 95 5.35 -24.96 12.90
C ALA A 95 6.49 -25.77 12.29
N GLN A 96 6.23 -26.48 11.18
CA GLN A 96 7.18 -27.34 10.50
C GLN A 96 6.89 -27.31 9.00
N ARG A 97 7.60 -26.48 8.27
CA ARG A 97 7.52 -26.43 6.82
C ARG A 97 8.37 -27.52 6.18
N LEU A 98 7.98 -27.94 4.99
CA LEU A 98 8.62 -29.05 4.28
C LEU A 98 9.00 -28.62 2.86
N MET A 99 10.19 -29.01 2.43
CA MET A 99 10.60 -29.05 1.02
C MET A 99 10.66 -30.53 0.60
N ALA A 100 10.36 -30.83 -0.64
CA ALA A 100 10.33 -32.21 -1.16
C ALA A 100 11.33 -32.41 -2.30
N SER A 101 11.84 -33.64 -2.38
CA SER A 101 12.53 -34.21 -3.53
C SER A 101 12.00 -35.65 -3.76
N GLY A 102 11.07 -35.77 -4.70
CA GLY A 102 10.31 -37.03 -4.84
C GLY A 102 9.50 -37.31 -3.57
N THR A 103 9.80 -38.42 -2.90
CA THR A 103 9.17 -38.82 -1.64
C THR A 103 9.93 -38.33 -0.40
N ASP A 104 11.15 -37.85 -0.57
CA ASP A 104 11.98 -37.39 0.55
C ASP A 104 11.55 -35.95 0.95
N LEU A 105 11.48 -35.76 2.26
CA LEU A 105 11.02 -34.48 2.86
C LEU A 105 12.11 -33.89 3.73
N MET A 106 12.41 -32.59 3.50
CA MET A 106 13.37 -31.81 4.28
C MET A 106 12.62 -30.78 5.12
N ASN A 107 12.87 -30.78 6.42
CA ASN A 107 12.29 -29.79 7.33
C ASN A 107 13.03 -28.46 7.25
N TYR A 108 12.26 -27.36 7.18
CA TYR A 108 12.75 -26.00 7.32
C TYR A 108 11.71 -25.14 8.01
N ASN A 109 12.07 -23.91 8.37
CA ASN A 109 11.07 -22.94 8.78
C ASN A 109 11.45 -21.52 8.36
N LEU A 110 10.46 -20.62 8.47
CA LEU A 110 10.58 -19.19 8.14
C LEU A 110 10.28 -18.37 9.38
N TYR A 111 11.08 -17.34 9.60
CA TYR A 111 11.03 -16.52 10.80
C TYR A 111 11.00 -15.04 10.44
N SER A 112 10.45 -14.23 11.34
CA SER A 112 10.40 -12.78 11.22
C SER A 112 11.62 -12.08 11.85
N ASP A 113 12.48 -12.84 12.55
CA ASP A 113 13.66 -12.34 13.25
C ASP A 113 14.91 -13.16 12.92
N ALA A 114 16.07 -12.49 12.94
CA ALA A 114 17.37 -13.10 12.66
C ALA A 114 17.79 -14.15 13.70
N GLY A 115 17.20 -14.12 14.89
CA GLY A 115 17.44 -15.10 15.96
C GLY A 115 16.64 -16.37 15.81
N HIS A 116 15.81 -16.51 14.77
CA HIS A 116 14.95 -17.65 14.48
C HIS A 116 14.04 -18.03 15.68
N SER A 117 13.59 -17.03 16.44
CA SER A 117 12.75 -17.25 17.62
C SER A 117 11.26 -17.10 17.35
N SER A 118 10.90 -16.32 16.32
CA SER A 118 9.52 -15.98 15.97
C SER A 118 9.15 -16.55 14.61
N ILE A 119 8.49 -17.71 14.59
CA ILE A 119 8.00 -18.32 13.35
C ILE A 119 7.04 -17.37 12.66
N TRP A 120 7.28 -17.07 11.39
CA TRP A 120 6.42 -16.24 10.58
C TRP A 120 5.31 -17.08 9.95
N GLY A 121 4.13 -16.97 10.51
CA GLY A 121 2.93 -17.70 10.06
C GLY A 121 1.87 -16.79 9.46
N ASN A 122 0.65 -17.30 9.38
CA ASN A 122 -0.49 -16.66 8.75
C ASN A 122 -1.69 -16.50 9.69
N SER A 123 -1.43 -16.37 11.00
CA SER A 123 -2.46 -16.22 12.03
C SER A 123 -2.07 -15.16 13.05
N ALA A 124 -3.04 -14.73 13.87
CA ALA A 124 -2.80 -13.77 14.93
C ALA A 124 -1.64 -14.21 15.84
N GLY A 125 -0.72 -13.30 16.08
CA GLY A 125 0.49 -13.55 16.88
C GLY A 125 1.67 -14.13 16.09
N SER A 126 1.49 -14.55 14.84
CA SER A 126 2.58 -15.08 13.99
C SER A 126 2.82 -14.28 12.70
N TRP A 127 1.96 -13.33 12.35
CA TRP A 127 2.17 -12.43 11.23
C TRP A 127 3.01 -11.21 11.62
N VAL A 128 3.56 -10.52 10.63
CA VAL A 128 4.24 -9.23 10.78
C VAL A 128 3.27 -8.12 10.45
N SER A 129 3.19 -7.11 11.32
CA SER A 129 2.32 -5.93 11.14
C SER A 129 3.13 -4.72 10.70
N GLY A 130 2.52 -3.84 9.92
CA GLY A 130 3.12 -2.60 9.50
C GLY A 130 2.10 -1.50 9.18
N THR A 131 2.64 -0.34 8.82
CA THR A 131 1.84 0.81 8.39
C THR A 131 2.44 1.36 7.10
N GLY A 132 1.60 1.52 6.07
CA GLY A 132 2.01 2.00 4.77
C GLY A 132 2.64 3.40 4.81
N ALA A 133 3.78 3.55 4.18
CA ALA A 133 4.51 4.81 4.05
C ALA A 133 4.07 5.64 2.83
N GLY A 134 3.25 5.06 1.96
CA GLY A 134 2.80 5.62 0.68
C GLY A 134 3.24 4.75 -0.49
N MET A 135 2.47 4.74 -1.59
CA MET A 135 2.70 3.87 -2.75
C MET A 135 4.06 4.08 -3.46
N GLY A 136 4.73 5.20 -3.20
CA GLY A 136 6.09 5.47 -3.69
C GLY A 136 7.23 5.06 -2.74
N THR A 137 6.92 4.48 -1.58
CA THR A 137 7.89 4.13 -0.54
C THR A 137 7.74 2.67 -0.13
N PRO A 138 8.31 1.72 -0.91
CA PRO A 138 8.26 0.30 -0.60
C PRO A 138 8.88 -0.02 0.76
N GLN A 139 8.29 -0.96 1.49
CA GLN A 139 8.74 -1.43 2.78
C GLN A 139 9.22 -2.86 2.65
N ALA A 140 10.52 -3.08 2.88
CA ALA A 140 11.15 -4.39 2.82
C ALA A 140 11.05 -5.10 4.17
N LEU A 141 10.54 -6.32 4.15
CA LEU A 141 10.44 -7.22 5.29
C LEU A 141 11.36 -8.41 5.03
N THR A 142 12.36 -8.61 5.88
CA THR A 142 13.28 -9.74 5.74
C THR A 142 12.61 -11.01 6.25
N VAL A 143 12.61 -12.05 5.43
CA VAL A 143 12.24 -13.42 5.80
C VAL A 143 13.53 -14.18 6.11
N TYR A 144 13.67 -14.66 7.32
CA TYR A 144 14.78 -15.49 7.72
C TYR A 144 14.37 -16.97 7.63
N GLY A 145 15.09 -17.73 6.85
CA GLY A 145 14.86 -19.16 6.68
C GLY A 145 15.94 -19.98 7.38
N GLN A 146 15.53 -21.13 7.93
CA GLN A 146 16.46 -22.06 8.54
C GLN A 146 16.07 -23.49 8.20
N VAL A 147 17.01 -24.24 7.68
CA VAL A 147 16.96 -25.70 7.58
C VAL A 147 17.57 -26.29 8.84
N ALA A 148 16.81 -27.11 9.57
CA ALA A 148 17.31 -27.73 10.79
C ALA A 148 18.42 -28.76 10.47
N GLY A 149 19.45 -28.82 11.31
CA GLY A 149 20.44 -29.89 11.26
C GLY A 149 19.87 -31.25 11.77
N GLY A 150 20.65 -32.27 11.66
CA GLY A 150 20.28 -33.61 12.19
C GLY A 150 19.26 -34.40 11.35
N GLN A 151 19.07 -34.02 10.09
CA GLN A 151 18.15 -34.69 9.16
C GLN A 151 18.90 -35.78 8.34
N THR A 152 19.32 -36.84 8.99
CA THR A 152 20.29 -37.82 8.47
C THR A 152 19.78 -38.75 7.36
N ASN A 153 18.47 -38.74 7.08
CA ASN A 153 17.84 -39.62 6.10
C ASN A 153 17.54 -38.94 4.77
N LEU A 154 18.17 -37.79 4.48
CA LEU A 154 17.97 -37.10 3.23
C LEU A 154 18.86 -37.65 2.12
N ALA A 155 18.28 -37.88 0.94
CA ALA A 155 19.04 -38.17 -0.26
C ALA A 155 19.81 -36.93 -0.76
N ALA A 156 20.94 -37.11 -1.43
CA ALA A 156 21.64 -36.05 -2.11
C ALA A 156 20.83 -35.61 -3.34
N ALA A 157 20.04 -34.54 -3.17
CA ALA A 157 19.13 -34.04 -4.18
C ALA A 157 18.82 -32.53 -3.96
N THR A 158 18.13 -31.93 -4.90
CA THR A 158 17.53 -30.61 -4.71
C THR A 158 16.14 -30.76 -4.11
N TYR A 159 15.92 -30.16 -2.95
CA TYR A 159 14.62 -30.10 -2.28
C TYR A 159 13.98 -28.77 -2.57
N THR A 160 12.69 -28.79 -2.91
CA THR A 160 11.96 -27.58 -3.30
C THR A 160 10.60 -27.53 -2.59
N GLU A 161 10.25 -26.38 -2.06
CA GLU A 161 8.87 -25.99 -1.79
C GLU A 161 8.40 -25.09 -2.93
N ALA A 162 7.35 -25.51 -3.62
CA ALA A 162 6.92 -24.88 -4.87
C ALA A 162 6.34 -23.49 -4.64
N ALA A 163 5.63 -23.27 -3.52
CA ALA A 163 5.03 -21.98 -3.24
C ALA A 163 4.74 -21.73 -1.75
N ILE A 164 5.37 -20.70 -1.22
CA ILE A 164 4.92 -20.03 0.00
C ILE A 164 4.07 -18.82 -0.41
N THR A 165 2.80 -18.83 -0.05
CA THR A 165 1.93 -17.68 -0.33
C THR A 165 2.11 -16.60 0.73
N VAL A 166 2.33 -15.38 0.25
CA VAL A 166 2.37 -14.17 1.08
C VAL A 166 0.98 -13.53 1.08
N ASN A 167 0.35 -13.45 2.23
CA ASN A 167 -0.96 -12.85 2.42
C ASN A 167 -0.80 -11.48 3.07
N VAL A 168 -1.31 -10.43 2.41
CA VAL A 168 -1.37 -9.08 2.97
C VAL A 168 -2.82 -8.71 3.22
N THR A 169 -3.15 -8.40 4.48
CA THR A 169 -4.48 -7.95 4.91
C THR A 169 -4.39 -6.49 5.35
N PHE A 170 -5.30 -5.60 4.86
CA PHE A 170 -5.29 -4.14 5.09
C PHE A 170 -6.68 -3.51 5.11
#